data_b1561c46525702ea861957d7f997ce56
#
_entry.id   b1561c46525702ea861957d7f997ce56
#
_cell.length_a   1.000
_cell.length_b   1.000
_cell.length_c   1.000
_cell.angle_alpha   90.00
_cell.angle_beta   90.00
_cell.angle_gamma   90.00
#
_symmetry.space_group_name_H-M   'P 1'
#
loop_
_entity.id
_entity.type
_entity.pdbx_description
1 polymer ?
#
loop_
_entity_poly.entity_id
_entity_poly.type
_entity_poly.pdbx_seq_one_letter_code
_entity_poly.pdbx_strand_id
1 'polypeptide(L)'
;MATVTATTQSSAWYWNRWSQLVLGLIAMMAISSPQYVWTLFTGPLNQKLGTTLAELQWTFSLLIILQTWCSPLQAYLVDRFGPRLLISVGALLSGGGWVLSGYVNSLWALYFTYGVISGFGTGIIYVGIIGLMVRWFPDRRGLATGLAAAGYGFGAIFTSFPIDSMIKSAGYAHTLVVWGIIQGVIGVVAAQWLRMPPEGWLPEGYSPAAASTMQASRSYTPREMLKNPIFWLLFIMMSMMSTSGLMVVSNVGPFANEYKVAQALVLGMAALPLSLTLSRLTNGLTRPFFGWVSDRIGRELTMFIAFSLECVAILLLFAVIDRPALFVVLTGLVFFGWGEIFSLFPATLTDTF
;
A
#
# COMPACT_ATOMS: atom_id res chain seq x y z
N MET A 1 -42.36 -19.21 12.32
CA MET A 1 -41.13 -19.27 13.15
C MET A 1 -40.13 -20.14 12.41
N ALA A 2 -39.23 -19.51 11.64
CA ALA A 2 -38.14 -20.22 11.00
C ALA A 2 -36.98 -20.26 12.02
N THR A 3 -36.66 -21.44 12.50
CA THR A 3 -35.50 -21.74 13.32
C THR A 3 -34.24 -21.44 12.49
N VAL A 4 -33.57 -20.32 12.81
CA VAL A 4 -32.22 -20.05 12.31
C VAL A 4 -31.32 -21.11 12.94
N THR A 5 -30.99 -22.13 12.17
CA THR A 5 -29.94 -23.09 12.53
C THR A 5 -28.64 -22.32 12.62
N ALA A 6 -28.12 -22.14 13.84
CA ALA A 6 -26.77 -21.68 14.06
C ALA A 6 -25.82 -22.65 13.35
N THR A 7 -25.26 -22.23 12.22
CA THR A 7 -24.19 -22.94 11.56
C THR A 7 -23.02 -23.00 12.52
N THR A 8 -22.67 -24.20 12.97
CA THR A 8 -21.47 -24.48 13.76
C THR A 8 -20.28 -23.83 13.06
N GLN A 9 -19.76 -22.75 13.65
CA GLN A 9 -18.52 -22.13 13.19
C GLN A 9 -17.44 -23.21 13.19
N SER A 10 -16.86 -23.47 12.03
CA SER A 10 -15.74 -24.39 11.95
C SER A 10 -14.65 -23.87 12.89
N SER A 11 -14.16 -24.73 13.80
CA SER A 11 -13.13 -24.40 14.81
C SER A 11 -11.75 -24.12 14.20
N ALA A 12 -11.64 -24.06 12.90
CA ALA A 12 -10.38 -23.81 12.21
C ALA A 12 -9.94 -22.35 12.39
N TRP A 13 -8.71 -22.16 12.86
CA TRP A 13 -8.10 -20.86 13.18
C TRP A 13 -8.22 -19.81 12.06
N TYR A 14 -8.23 -20.22 10.81
CA TYR A 14 -8.32 -19.32 9.65
C TYR A 14 -9.72 -18.75 9.41
N TRP A 15 -10.76 -19.20 10.10
CA TRP A 15 -12.08 -18.59 10.11
C TRP A 15 -12.20 -17.42 11.11
N ASN A 16 -11.13 -17.11 11.85
CA ASN A 16 -11.08 -15.94 12.70
C ASN A 16 -10.67 -14.70 11.88
N ARG A 17 -11.40 -13.60 12.00
CA ARG A 17 -11.13 -12.34 11.29
C ARG A 17 -9.71 -11.80 11.54
N TRP A 18 -9.17 -11.97 12.74
CA TRP A 18 -7.82 -11.53 13.07
C TRP A 18 -6.75 -12.37 12.37
N SER A 19 -6.99 -13.65 12.22
CA SER A 19 -6.11 -14.52 11.42
C SER A 19 -6.12 -14.14 9.95
N GLN A 20 -7.29 -13.78 9.40
CA GLN A 20 -7.42 -13.25 8.05
C GLN A 20 -6.65 -11.94 7.88
N LEU A 21 -6.69 -11.05 8.87
CA LEU A 21 -5.92 -9.81 8.87
C LEU A 21 -4.40 -10.09 8.88
N VAL A 22 -3.92 -11.00 9.73
CA VAL A 22 -2.49 -11.37 9.77
C VAL A 22 -2.03 -11.99 8.45
N LEU A 23 -2.82 -12.88 7.86
CA LEU A 23 -2.53 -13.46 6.54
C LEU A 23 -2.50 -12.39 5.45
N GLY A 24 -3.47 -11.47 5.48
CA GLY A 24 -3.51 -10.30 4.59
C GLY A 24 -2.28 -9.41 4.76
N LEU A 25 -1.88 -9.12 6.00
CA LEU A 25 -0.67 -8.35 6.31
C LEU A 25 0.59 -9.02 5.72
N ILE A 26 0.75 -10.34 5.92
CA ILE A 26 1.87 -11.10 5.36
C ILE A 26 1.89 -11.03 3.84
N ALA A 27 0.74 -11.23 3.18
CA ALA A 27 0.63 -11.13 1.73
C ALA A 27 0.99 -9.72 1.22
N MET A 28 0.54 -8.66 1.92
CA MET A 28 0.87 -7.27 1.59
C MET A 28 2.35 -6.97 1.78
N MET A 29 2.98 -7.47 2.85
CA MET A 29 4.43 -7.34 3.06
C MET A 29 5.22 -8.01 1.96
N ALA A 30 4.80 -9.19 1.50
CA ALA A 30 5.48 -9.93 0.45
C ALA A 30 5.60 -9.15 -0.86
N ILE A 31 4.57 -8.37 -1.23
CA ILE A 31 4.52 -7.64 -2.50
C ILE A 31 5.00 -6.19 -2.43
N SER A 32 5.55 -5.76 -1.32
CA SER A 32 6.00 -4.37 -1.13
C SER A 32 7.27 -4.04 -1.91
N SER A 33 8.16 -5.02 -2.07
CA SER A 33 9.49 -4.85 -2.64
C SER A 33 9.49 -4.31 -4.07
N PRO A 34 8.63 -4.76 -5.00
CA PRO A 34 8.62 -4.24 -6.37
C PRO A 34 8.49 -2.72 -6.47
N GLN A 35 7.75 -2.10 -5.59
CA GLN A 35 7.61 -0.65 -5.58
C GLN A 35 8.73 0.04 -4.80
N TYR A 36 9.03 -0.43 -3.60
CA TYR A 36 9.85 0.35 -2.66
C TYR A 36 11.35 0.14 -2.78
N VAL A 37 11.82 -0.95 -3.40
CA VAL A 37 13.24 -1.19 -3.60
C VAL A 37 13.70 -1.02 -5.06
N TRP A 38 12.80 -0.58 -5.95
CA TRP A 38 13.11 -0.35 -7.37
C TRP A 38 14.39 0.45 -7.59
N THR A 39 14.61 1.49 -6.80
CA THR A 39 15.77 2.37 -6.91
C THR A 39 17.11 1.66 -6.70
N LEU A 40 17.13 0.52 -6.00
CA LEU A 40 18.35 -0.28 -5.80
C LEU A 40 18.77 -0.99 -7.10
N PHE A 41 17.82 -1.26 -7.98
CA PHE A 41 18.07 -1.95 -9.26
C PHE A 41 18.36 -1.00 -10.41
N THR A 42 18.03 0.29 -10.29
CA THR A 42 18.16 1.25 -11.40
C THR A 42 19.58 1.39 -11.93
N GLY A 43 20.59 1.49 -11.05
CA GLY A 43 21.99 1.60 -11.44
C GLY A 43 22.50 0.38 -12.24
N PRO A 44 22.41 -0.83 -11.67
CA PRO A 44 22.81 -2.05 -12.35
C PRO A 44 22.06 -2.32 -13.67
N LEU A 45 20.74 -2.06 -13.70
CA LEU A 45 19.93 -2.23 -14.92
C LEU A 45 20.27 -1.21 -15.99
N ASN A 46 20.52 0.03 -15.61
CA ASN A 46 20.94 1.09 -16.54
C ASN A 46 22.25 0.72 -17.23
N GLN A 47 23.25 0.26 -16.46
CA GLN A 47 24.54 -0.20 -16.99
C GLN A 47 24.37 -1.43 -17.91
N LYS A 48 23.53 -2.40 -17.53
CA LYS A 48 23.32 -3.62 -18.30
C LYS A 48 22.62 -3.36 -19.64
N LEU A 49 21.59 -2.51 -19.61
CA LEU A 49 20.72 -2.27 -20.78
C LEU A 49 21.21 -1.11 -21.66
N GLY A 50 22.18 -0.32 -21.19
CA GLY A 50 22.71 0.84 -21.95
C GLY A 50 21.65 1.91 -22.22
N THR A 51 20.67 2.08 -21.32
CA THR A 51 19.54 2.98 -21.46
C THR A 51 19.72 4.25 -20.64
N THR A 52 18.89 5.26 -20.87
CA THR A 52 18.82 6.42 -19.99
C THR A 52 18.01 6.11 -18.73
N LEU A 53 18.27 6.86 -17.64
CA LEU A 53 17.46 6.72 -16.42
C LEU A 53 15.97 7.04 -16.68
N ALA A 54 15.69 8.00 -17.55
CA ALA A 54 14.32 8.37 -17.92
C ALA A 54 13.57 7.21 -18.60
N GLU A 55 14.22 6.54 -19.56
CA GLU A 55 13.63 5.35 -20.20
C GLU A 55 13.43 4.22 -19.18
N LEU A 56 14.39 3.98 -18.31
CA LEU A 56 14.30 2.95 -17.29
C LEU A 56 13.13 3.22 -16.31
N GLN A 57 12.86 4.47 -15.96
CA GLN A 57 11.76 4.85 -15.06
C GLN A 57 10.37 4.53 -15.62
N TRP A 58 10.21 4.37 -16.95
CA TRP A 58 8.96 3.87 -17.50
C TRP A 58 8.59 2.47 -16.99
N THR A 59 9.56 1.64 -16.64
CA THR A 59 9.32 0.34 -16.01
C THR A 59 8.52 0.50 -14.71
N PHE A 60 8.96 1.43 -13.87
CA PHE A 60 8.29 1.73 -12.59
C PHE A 60 6.93 2.39 -12.81
N SER A 61 6.83 3.31 -13.77
CA SER A 61 5.56 3.95 -14.12
C SER A 61 4.52 2.92 -14.58
N LEU A 62 4.92 1.96 -15.41
CA LEU A 62 4.04 0.86 -15.84
C LEU A 62 3.57 0.01 -14.66
N LEU A 63 4.48 -0.33 -13.73
CA LEU A 63 4.12 -1.06 -12.51
C LEU A 63 3.02 -0.33 -11.74
N ILE A 64 3.20 0.97 -11.49
CA ILE A 64 2.23 1.78 -10.76
C ILE A 64 0.90 1.91 -11.52
N ILE A 65 0.95 2.15 -12.83
CA ILE A 65 -0.26 2.25 -13.66
C ILE A 65 -1.07 0.96 -13.59
N LEU A 66 -0.44 -0.19 -13.82
CA LEU A 66 -1.13 -1.48 -13.82
C LEU A 66 -1.64 -1.87 -12.42
N GLN A 67 -0.89 -1.52 -11.38
CA GLN A 67 -1.28 -1.74 -9.98
C GLN A 67 -2.51 -0.91 -9.59
N THR A 68 -2.66 0.31 -10.12
CA THR A 68 -3.70 1.25 -9.68
C THR A 68 -4.88 1.33 -10.65
N TRP A 69 -4.65 1.57 -11.95
CA TRP A 69 -5.73 1.78 -12.92
C TRP A 69 -6.52 0.52 -13.25
N CYS A 70 -5.91 -0.66 -13.08
CA CYS A 70 -6.60 -1.93 -13.26
C CYS A 70 -7.40 -2.37 -12.03
N SER A 71 -7.43 -1.58 -10.94
CA SER A 71 -8.10 -1.93 -9.68
C SER A 71 -9.56 -2.37 -9.84
N PRO A 72 -10.42 -1.74 -10.67
CA PRO A 72 -11.80 -2.20 -10.83
C PRO A 72 -11.88 -3.61 -11.43
N LEU A 73 -11.04 -3.92 -12.42
CA LEU A 73 -10.96 -5.25 -13.01
C LEU A 73 -10.42 -6.27 -12.00
N GLN A 74 -9.36 -5.92 -11.28
CA GLN A 74 -8.74 -6.77 -10.27
C GLN A 74 -9.72 -7.09 -9.14
N ALA A 75 -10.46 -6.10 -8.64
CA ALA A 75 -11.50 -6.30 -7.63
C ALA A 75 -12.61 -7.24 -8.14
N TYR A 76 -13.12 -7.00 -9.35
CA TYR A 76 -14.13 -7.87 -9.97
C TYR A 76 -13.66 -9.32 -10.11
N LEU A 77 -12.41 -9.54 -10.51
CA LEU A 77 -11.82 -10.87 -10.60
C LEU A 77 -11.74 -11.55 -9.23
N VAL A 78 -11.29 -10.83 -8.19
CA VAL A 78 -11.22 -11.37 -6.82
C VAL A 78 -12.61 -11.74 -6.30
N ASP A 79 -13.62 -10.91 -6.56
CA ASP A 79 -14.99 -11.18 -6.15
C ASP A 79 -15.58 -12.40 -6.87
N ARG A 80 -15.27 -12.56 -8.16
CA ARG A 80 -15.80 -13.65 -8.98
C ARG A 80 -15.14 -15.01 -8.69
N PHE A 81 -13.80 -15.03 -8.53
CA PHE A 81 -13.02 -16.27 -8.41
C PHE A 81 -12.56 -16.56 -6.98
N GLY A 82 -12.79 -15.63 -6.07
CA GLY A 82 -12.43 -15.74 -4.67
C GLY A 82 -10.98 -15.33 -4.36
N PRO A 83 -10.70 -14.93 -3.09
CA PRO A 83 -9.41 -14.39 -2.69
C PRO A 83 -8.29 -15.41 -2.77
N ARG A 84 -8.55 -16.68 -2.39
CA ARG A 84 -7.52 -17.72 -2.40
C ARG A 84 -6.87 -17.91 -3.76
N LEU A 85 -7.69 -18.06 -4.82
CA LEU A 85 -7.17 -18.30 -6.16
C LEU A 85 -6.51 -17.04 -6.71
N LEU A 86 -7.21 -15.90 -6.66
CA LEU A 86 -6.71 -14.69 -7.32
C LEU A 86 -5.48 -14.11 -6.62
N ILE A 87 -5.41 -14.14 -5.28
CA ILE A 87 -4.23 -13.68 -4.55
C ILE A 87 -3.05 -14.62 -4.81
N SER A 88 -3.28 -15.94 -4.95
CA SER A 88 -2.22 -16.88 -5.37
C SER A 88 -1.71 -16.55 -6.78
N VAL A 89 -2.61 -16.29 -7.74
CA VAL A 89 -2.24 -15.87 -9.10
C VAL A 89 -1.49 -14.53 -9.06
N GLY A 90 -1.97 -13.57 -8.29
CA GLY A 90 -1.29 -12.28 -8.10
C GLY A 90 0.13 -12.44 -7.54
N ALA A 91 0.32 -13.34 -6.57
CA ALA A 91 1.64 -13.64 -6.00
C ALA A 91 2.59 -14.29 -7.02
N LEU A 92 2.07 -15.21 -7.82
CA LEU A 92 2.84 -15.84 -8.91
C LEU A 92 3.21 -14.82 -9.99
N LEU A 93 2.31 -13.92 -10.36
CA LEU A 93 2.59 -12.85 -11.33
C LEU A 93 3.60 -11.85 -10.77
N SER A 94 3.42 -11.39 -9.53
CA SER A 94 4.34 -10.43 -8.90
C SER A 94 5.75 -11.02 -8.75
N GLY A 95 5.86 -12.21 -8.15
CA GLY A 95 7.13 -12.89 -7.98
C GLY A 95 7.74 -13.38 -9.29
N GLY A 96 6.92 -13.98 -10.16
CA GLY A 96 7.34 -14.44 -11.49
C GLY A 96 7.81 -13.31 -12.39
N GLY A 97 7.16 -12.14 -12.35
CA GLY A 97 7.63 -10.96 -13.05
C GLY A 97 9.05 -10.54 -12.64
N TRP A 98 9.37 -10.63 -11.33
CA TRP A 98 10.72 -10.40 -10.84
C TRP A 98 11.71 -11.46 -11.30
N VAL A 99 11.34 -12.75 -11.19
CA VAL A 99 12.17 -13.85 -11.67
C VAL A 99 12.50 -13.66 -13.15
N LEU A 100 11.50 -13.40 -13.98
CA LEU A 100 11.69 -13.16 -15.42
C LEU A 100 12.57 -11.92 -15.68
N SER A 101 12.42 -10.86 -14.87
CA SER A 101 13.21 -9.63 -14.98
C SER A 101 14.71 -9.86 -14.71
N GLY A 102 15.08 -10.92 -13.99
CA GLY A 102 16.48 -11.31 -13.79
C GLY A 102 17.17 -11.81 -15.07
N TYR A 103 16.40 -12.24 -16.08
CA TYR A 103 16.92 -12.81 -17.33
C TYR A 103 16.76 -11.89 -18.55
N VAL A 104 16.21 -10.69 -18.38
CA VAL A 104 15.96 -9.80 -19.53
C VAL A 104 17.26 -9.18 -20.08
N ASN A 105 17.29 -9.02 -21.39
CA ASN A 105 18.38 -8.38 -22.12
C ASN A 105 17.93 -7.16 -22.94
N SER A 106 16.67 -6.73 -22.77
CA SER A 106 16.14 -5.56 -23.44
C SER A 106 15.22 -4.77 -22.52
N LEU A 107 15.13 -3.47 -22.74
CA LEU A 107 14.26 -2.57 -21.99
C LEU A 107 12.78 -2.93 -22.14
N TRP A 108 12.34 -3.31 -23.35
CA TRP A 108 10.96 -3.74 -23.60
C TRP A 108 10.58 -5.02 -22.84
N ALA A 109 11.50 -5.98 -22.73
CA ALA A 109 11.28 -7.17 -21.93
C ALA A 109 11.16 -6.81 -20.43
N LEU A 110 11.96 -5.85 -19.94
CA LEU A 110 11.85 -5.34 -18.57
C LEU A 110 10.52 -4.62 -18.32
N TYR A 111 10.07 -3.80 -19.26
CA TYR A 111 8.75 -3.15 -19.19
C TYR A 111 7.64 -4.18 -19.04
N PHE A 112 7.70 -5.26 -19.81
CA PHE A 112 6.69 -6.29 -19.77
C PHE A 112 6.78 -7.13 -18.49
N THR A 113 7.96 -7.61 -18.10
CA THR A 113 8.12 -8.52 -16.97
C THR A 113 7.95 -7.79 -15.63
N TYR A 114 8.73 -6.74 -15.42
CA TYR A 114 8.68 -5.97 -14.17
C TYR A 114 7.47 -5.04 -14.13
N GLY A 115 7.26 -4.25 -15.19
CA GLY A 115 6.19 -3.26 -15.23
C GLY A 115 4.80 -3.90 -15.31
N VAL A 116 4.55 -4.70 -16.37
CA VAL A 116 3.19 -5.22 -16.63
C VAL A 116 2.87 -6.42 -15.75
N ILE A 117 3.66 -7.49 -15.82
CA ILE A 117 3.35 -8.74 -15.13
C ILE A 117 3.39 -8.53 -13.61
N SER A 118 4.48 -7.99 -13.08
CA SER A 118 4.62 -7.77 -11.64
C SER A 118 3.65 -6.70 -11.13
N GLY A 119 3.43 -5.61 -11.88
CA GLY A 119 2.50 -4.55 -11.50
C GLY A 119 1.04 -5.03 -11.42
N PHE A 120 0.59 -5.79 -12.41
CA PHE A 120 -0.76 -6.36 -12.40
C PHE A 120 -0.95 -7.37 -11.26
N GLY A 121 0.04 -8.24 -11.02
CA GLY A 121 0.04 -9.18 -9.91
C GLY A 121 -0.01 -8.50 -8.54
N THR A 122 0.80 -7.46 -8.35
CA THR A 122 0.82 -6.65 -7.13
C THR A 122 -0.54 -5.99 -6.88
N GLY A 123 -1.16 -5.44 -7.92
CA GLY A 123 -2.48 -4.82 -7.84
C GLY A 123 -3.58 -5.79 -7.41
N ILE A 124 -3.59 -7.03 -7.95
CA ILE A 124 -4.56 -8.07 -7.53
C ILE A 124 -4.48 -8.32 -6.03
N ILE A 125 -3.27 -8.46 -5.48
CA ILE A 125 -3.09 -8.73 -4.05
C ILE A 125 -3.51 -7.51 -3.23
N TYR A 126 -3.06 -6.32 -3.60
CA TYR A 126 -3.36 -5.10 -2.88
C TYR A 126 -4.88 -4.87 -2.78
N VAL A 127 -5.55 -4.84 -3.92
CA VAL A 127 -7.01 -4.59 -3.99
C VAL A 127 -7.79 -5.73 -3.34
N GLY A 128 -7.38 -6.98 -3.57
CA GLY A 128 -8.01 -8.16 -3.00
C GLY A 128 -7.93 -8.19 -1.48
N ILE A 129 -6.79 -7.86 -0.89
CA ILE A 129 -6.63 -7.83 0.58
C ILE A 129 -7.41 -6.66 1.19
N ILE A 130 -7.35 -5.46 0.61
CA ILE A 130 -8.13 -4.32 1.13
C ILE A 130 -9.63 -4.63 1.09
N GLY A 131 -10.15 -5.12 -0.03
CA GLY A 131 -11.56 -5.51 -0.16
C GLY A 131 -11.97 -6.62 0.82
N LEU A 132 -11.10 -7.60 1.04
CA LEU A 132 -11.32 -8.68 2.00
C LEU A 132 -11.39 -8.15 3.45
N MET A 133 -10.49 -7.23 3.83
CA MET A 133 -10.49 -6.64 5.17
C MET A 133 -11.72 -5.80 5.45
N VAL A 134 -12.22 -5.04 4.48
CA VAL A 134 -13.48 -4.30 4.59
C VAL A 134 -14.66 -5.24 4.93
N ARG A 135 -14.69 -6.43 4.34
CA ARG A 135 -15.75 -7.43 4.57
C ARG A 135 -15.64 -8.15 5.92
N TRP A 136 -14.43 -8.45 6.37
CA TRP A 136 -14.19 -9.08 7.67
C TRP A 136 -14.32 -8.10 8.86
N PHE A 137 -14.17 -6.79 8.63
CA PHE A 137 -14.20 -5.78 9.67
C PHE A 137 -15.21 -4.66 9.37
N PRO A 138 -16.50 -4.95 9.22
CA PRO A 138 -17.51 -3.93 8.97
C PRO A 138 -17.63 -2.93 10.13
N ASP A 139 -17.25 -3.34 11.36
CA ASP A 139 -17.21 -2.56 12.58
C ASP A 139 -15.97 -1.68 12.74
N ARG A 140 -14.87 -1.97 11.99
CA ARG A 140 -13.56 -1.30 12.12
C ARG A 140 -12.84 -1.23 10.78
N ARG A 141 -13.53 -0.77 9.74
CA ARG A 141 -13.02 -0.73 8.36
C ARG A 141 -11.72 0.06 8.24
N GLY A 142 -11.65 1.24 8.86
CA GLY A 142 -10.46 2.09 8.83
C GLY A 142 -9.24 1.43 9.47
N LEU A 143 -9.40 0.84 10.65
CA LEU A 143 -8.31 0.12 11.31
C LEU A 143 -7.82 -1.07 10.47
N ALA A 144 -8.74 -1.88 9.96
CA ALA A 144 -8.39 -3.09 9.23
C ALA A 144 -7.72 -2.80 7.88
N THR A 145 -8.24 -1.83 7.11
CA THR A 145 -7.63 -1.38 5.86
C THR A 145 -6.29 -0.69 6.11
N GLY A 146 -6.21 0.10 7.20
CA GLY A 146 -4.98 0.75 7.63
C GLY A 146 -3.88 -0.23 8.00
N LEU A 147 -4.19 -1.29 8.78
CA LEU A 147 -3.23 -2.33 9.13
C LEU A 147 -2.78 -3.11 7.89
N ALA A 148 -3.71 -3.49 7.00
CA ALA A 148 -3.37 -4.17 5.76
C ALA A 148 -2.45 -3.29 4.87
N ALA A 149 -2.80 -2.03 4.68
CA ALA A 149 -2.00 -1.08 3.90
C ALA A 149 -0.64 -0.79 4.57
N ALA A 150 -0.55 -0.78 5.91
CA ALA A 150 0.71 -0.67 6.63
C ALA A 150 1.66 -1.83 6.31
N GLY A 151 1.14 -3.06 6.16
CA GLY A 151 1.91 -4.22 5.73
C GLY A 151 2.66 -3.96 4.42
N TYR A 152 2.00 -3.36 3.45
CA TYR A 152 2.63 -2.96 2.20
C TYR A 152 3.78 -1.95 2.41
N GLY A 153 3.62 -1.00 3.31
CA GLY A 153 4.69 -0.05 3.66
C GLY A 153 5.85 -0.70 4.42
N PHE A 154 5.53 -1.52 5.42
CA PHE A 154 6.54 -2.13 6.29
C PHE A 154 7.36 -3.23 5.63
N GLY A 155 6.82 -3.96 4.66
CA GLY A 155 7.52 -5.06 4.03
C GLY A 155 8.88 -4.66 3.47
N ALA A 156 8.97 -3.49 2.84
CA ALA A 156 10.22 -2.97 2.30
C ALA A 156 11.28 -2.63 3.37
N ILE A 157 10.88 -2.35 4.61
CA ILE A 157 11.84 -2.11 5.70
C ILE A 157 12.69 -3.36 5.97
N PHE A 158 12.04 -4.53 5.95
CA PHE A 158 12.72 -5.81 6.18
C PHE A 158 13.50 -6.29 4.97
N THR A 159 13.12 -5.91 3.76
CA THR A 159 13.70 -6.45 2.52
C THR A 159 14.79 -5.56 1.92
N SER A 160 14.77 -4.24 2.17
CA SER A 160 15.68 -3.29 1.53
C SER A 160 17.16 -3.59 1.81
N PHE A 161 17.54 -3.82 3.06
CA PHE A 161 18.93 -4.11 3.42
C PHE A 161 19.42 -5.46 2.88
N PRO A 162 18.68 -6.57 3.05
CA PRO A 162 19.09 -7.85 2.46
C PRO A 162 19.18 -7.80 0.93
N ILE A 163 18.26 -7.10 0.25
CA ILE A 163 18.27 -6.93 -1.20
C ILE A 163 19.51 -6.14 -1.62
N ASP A 164 19.80 -5.00 -1.01
CA ASP A 164 21.00 -4.19 -1.31
C ASP A 164 22.29 -5.00 -1.12
N SER A 165 22.39 -5.71 -0.01
CA SER A 165 23.55 -6.58 0.27
C SER A 165 23.70 -7.68 -0.78
N MET A 166 22.61 -8.31 -1.20
CA MET A 166 22.62 -9.37 -2.21
C MET A 166 22.95 -8.83 -3.61
N ILE A 167 22.49 -7.62 -3.96
CA ILE A 167 22.86 -6.97 -5.22
C ILE A 167 24.38 -6.76 -5.29
N LYS A 168 24.98 -6.33 -4.18
CA LYS A 168 26.44 -6.09 -4.10
C LYS A 168 27.27 -7.38 -4.14
N SER A 169 26.78 -8.46 -3.54
CA SER A 169 27.52 -9.73 -3.42
C SER A 169 27.27 -10.69 -4.59
N ALA A 170 26.05 -10.79 -5.10
CA ALA A 170 25.64 -11.79 -6.09
C ALA A 170 25.07 -11.17 -7.40
N GLY A 171 24.97 -9.84 -7.44
CA GLY A 171 24.45 -9.13 -8.60
C GLY A 171 22.92 -9.02 -8.63
N TYR A 172 22.43 -8.06 -9.40
CA TYR A 172 21.01 -7.72 -9.46
C TYR A 172 20.14 -8.86 -10.05
N ALA A 173 20.63 -9.60 -11.05
CA ALA A 173 19.87 -10.66 -11.71
C ALA A 173 19.55 -11.80 -10.75
N HIS A 174 20.57 -12.28 -10.03
CA HIS A 174 20.39 -13.29 -8.99
C HIS A 174 19.45 -12.82 -7.88
N THR A 175 19.61 -11.58 -7.47
CA THR A 175 18.75 -10.95 -6.44
C THR A 175 17.27 -10.91 -6.86
N LEU A 176 16.98 -10.51 -8.10
CA LEU A 176 15.61 -10.50 -8.65
C LEU A 176 15.00 -11.90 -8.67
N VAL A 177 15.78 -12.92 -9.05
CA VAL A 177 15.31 -14.32 -9.08
C VAL A 177 15.01 -14.81 -7.66
N VAL A 178 15.96 -14.69 -6.74
CA VAL A 178 15.80 -15.19 -5.36
C VAL A 178 14.65 -14.50 -4.65
N TRP A 179 14.61 -13.18 -4.67
CA TRP A 179 13.55 -12.41 -4.00
C TRP A 179 12.21 -12.51 -4.70
N GLY A 180 12.20 -12.68 -6.02
CA GLY A 180 10.98 -13.00 -6.77
C GLY A 180 10.36 -14.32 -6.34
N ILE A 181 11.18 -15.37 -6.13
CA ILE A 181 10.72 -16.66 -5.60
C ILE A 181 10.23 -16.51 -4.16
N ILE A 182 11.00 -15.85 -3.29
CA ILE A 182 10.64 -15.66 -1.87
C ILE A 182 9.29 -14.97 -1.74
N GLN A 183 9.10 -13.82 -2.40
CA GLN A 183 7.84 -13.07 -2.32
C GLN A 183 6.66 -13.84 -2.94
N GLY A 184 6.89 -14.52 -4.07
CA GLY A 184 5.89 -15.36 -4.71
C GLY A 184 5.44 -16.50 -3.81
N VAL A 185 6.38 -17.24 -3.21
CA VAL A 185 6.09 -18.35 -2.29
C VAL A 185 5.34 -17.87 -1.05
N ILE A 186 5.82 -16.79 -0.39
CA ILE A 186 5.17 -16.25 0.80
C ILE A 186 3.73 -15.82 0.47
N GLY A 187 3.53 -15.11 -0.66
CA GLY A 187 2.22 -14.68 -1.09
C GLY A 187 1.27 -15.84 -1.40
N VAL A 188 1.74 -16.86 -2.12
CA VAL A 188 0.96 -18.07 -2.42
C VAL A 188 0.61 -18.82 -1.14
N VAL A 189 1.56 -19.03 -0.24
CA VAL A 189 1.32 -19.73 1.04
C VAL A 189 0.29 -18.98 1.88
N ALA A 190 0.44 -17.67 2.06
CA ALA A 190 -0.53 -16.85 2.79
C ALA A 190 -1.93 -16.94 2.17
N ALA A 191 -2.03 -16.93 0.84
CA ALA A 191 -3.30 -16.98 0.12
C ALA A 191 -4.09 -18.29 0.35
N GLN A 192 -3.43 -19.40 0.70
CA GLN A 192 -4.10 -20.71 0.85
C GLN A 192 -5.19 -20.68 1.93
N TRP A 193 -5.04 -19.87 2.96
CA TRP A 193 -5.98 -19.75 4.08
C TRP A 193 -6.86 -18.50 4.02
N LEU A 194 -6.66 -17.61 3.03
CA LEU A 194 -7.54 -16.46 2.84
C LEU A 194 -8.93 -16.90 2.36
N ARG A 195 -9.97 -16.38 2.99
CA ARG A 195 -11.38 -16.72 2.73
C ARG A 195 -12.25 -15.48 2.80
N MET A 196 -13.31 -15.48 1.99
CA MET A 196 -14.42 -14.56 2.18
C MET A 196 -15.16 -14.89 3.48
N PRO A 197 -15.66 -13.89 4.21
CA PRO A 197 -16.59 -14.16 5.31
C PRO A 197 -17.83 -14.91 4.77
N PRO A 198 -18.46 -15.80 5.57
CA PRO A 198 -19.71 -16.45 5.17
C PRO A 198 -20.81 -15.43 4.89
N GLU A 199 -21.77 -15.79 4.04
CA GLU A 199 -22.93 -14.93 3.74
C GLU A 199 -23.68 -14.62 5.04
N GLY A 200 -23.99 -13.34 5.25
CA GLY A 200 -24.68 -12.88 6.46
C GLY A 200 -23.82 -12.87 7.74
N TRP A 201 -22.52 -13.15 7.64
CA TRP A 201 -21.63 -13.10 8.79
C TRP A 201 -21.45 -11.67 9.28
N LEU A 202 -21.61 -11.48 10.60
CA LEU A 202 -21.38 -10.22 11.29
C LEU A 202 -20.56 -10.46 12.56
N PRO A 203 -19.70 -9.53 12.96
CA PRO A 203 -18.98 -9.62 14.24
C PRO A 203 -19.94 -9.59 15.43
N GLU A 204 -19.57 -10.25 16.51
CA GLU A 204 -20.33 -10.23 17.75
C GLU A 204 -20.54 -8.78 18.25
N GLY A 205 -21.76 -8.45 18.62
CA GLY A 205 -22.15 -7.12 19.08
C GLY A 205 -22.28 -6.04 18.00
N TYR A 206 -22.05 -6.37 16.73
CA TYR A 206 -22.26 -5.43 15.65
C TYR A 206 -23.68 -5.51 15.10
N SER A 207 -24.38 -4.37 15.06
CA SER A 207 -25.69 -4.22 14.42
C SER A 207 -25.61 -3.24 13.26
N PRO A 208 -25.95 -3.64 12.03
CA PRO A 208 -25.99 -2.74 10.88
C PRO A 208 -26.91 -1.54 11.09
N ALA A 209 -27.99 -1.71 11.85
CA ALA A 209 -28.94 -0.64 12.16
C ALA A 209 -28.31 0.48 13.03
N ALA A 210 -27.39 0.14 13.92
CA ALA A 210 -26.66 1.12 14.73
C ALA A 210 -25.52 1.81 13.96
N ALA A 211 -24.99 1.16 12.91
CA ALA A 211 -23.94 1.68 12.05
C ALA A 211 -24.50 2.57 10.89
N SER A 212 -25.81 2.59 10.71
CA SER A 212 -26.48 3.25 9.57
C SER A 212 -26.30 4.78 9.50
N THR A 213 -25.79 5.41 10.55
CA THR A 213 -25.44 6.84 10.53
C THR A 213 -24.15 7.16 9.78
N MET A 214 -23.30 6.15 9.54
CA MET A 214 -22.00 6.30 8.85
C MET A 214 -21.89 5.50 7.55
N GLN A 215 -22.84 4.60 7.26
CA GLN A 215 -22.77 3.71 6.10
C GLN A 215 -23.97 3.90 5.19
N ALA A 216 -23.74 3.83 3.88
CA ALA A 216 -24.82 3.88 2.89
C ALA A 216 -25.86 2.78 3.14
N SER A 217 -27.12 3.13 3.04
CA SER A 217 -28.25 2.20 3.21
C SER A 217 -28.43 1.21 2.04
N ARG A 218 -27.72 1.42 0.92
CA ARG A 218 -27.77 0.57 -0.27
C ARG A 218 -26.41 0.47 -0.94
N SER A 219 -26.17 -0.62 -1.66
CA SER A 219 -25.02 -0.76 -2.55
C SER A 219 -25.25 -0.04 -3.88
N TYR A 220 -24.25 0.63 -4.38
CA TYR A 220 -24.25 1.35 -5.65
C TYR A 220 -23.60 0.51 -6.75
N THR A 221 -24.16 0.57 -7.95
CA THR A 221 -23.46 0.06 -9.14
C THR A 221 -22.34 1.01 -9.54
N PRO A 222 -21.28 0.54 -10.24
CA PRO A 222 -20.20 1.42 -10.72
C PRO A 222 -20.69 2.63 -11.53
N ARG A 223 -21.75 2.47 -12.32
CA ARG A 223 -22.34 3.55 -13.10
C ARG A 223 -23.05 4.59 -12.23
N GLU A 224 -23.73 4.18 -11.18
CA GLU A 224 -24.38 5.08 -10.23
C GLU A 224 -23.33 5.85 -9.43
N MET A 225 -22.27 5.17 -8.98
CA MET A 225 -21.15 5.80 -8.28
C MET A 225 -20.49 6.89 -9.13
N LEU A 226 -20.17 6.62 -10.41
CA LEU A 226 -19.57 7.59 -11.33
C LEU A 226 -20.49 8.80 -11.63
N LYS A 227 -21.80 8.68 -11.44
CA LYS A 227 -22.75 9.80 -11.57
C LYS A 227 -22.90 10.64 -10.31
N ASN A 228 -22.38 10.14 -9.17
CA ASN A 228 -22.50 10.82 -7.90
C ASN A 228 -21.37 11.86 -7.73
N PRO A 229 -21.68 13.13 -7.46
CA PRO A 229 -20.65 14.16 -7.28
C PRO A 229 -19.73 13.91 -6.09
N ILE A 230 -20.18 13.19 -5.06
CA ILE A 230 -19.34 12.82 -3.89
C ILE A 230 -18.16 11.94 -4.31
N PHE A 231 -18.37 11.00 -5.27
CA PHE A 231 -17.28 10.21 -5.83
C PHE A 231 -16.17 11.09 -6.42
N TRP A 232 -16.55 12.07 -7.23
CA TRP A 232 -15.58 12.98 -7.86
C TRP A 232 -14.91 13.92 -6.86
N LEU A 233 -15.63 14.35 -5.84
CA LEU A 233 -15.03 15.10 -4.74
C LEU A 233 -13.95 14.27 -4.03
N LEU A 234 -14.25 13.05 -3.62
CA LEU A 234 -13.28 12.13 -2.99
C LEU A 234 -12.11 11.83 -3.93
N PHE A 235 -12.39 11.62 -5.23
CA PHE A 235 -11.34 11.39 -6.23
C PHE A 235 -10.37 12.56 -6.35
N ILE A 236 -10.89 13.79 -6.42
CA ILE A 236 -10.07 15.01 -6.49
C ILE A 236 -9.28 15.19 -5.20
N MET A 237 -9.91 15.03 -4.04
CA MET A 237 -9.23 15.13 -2.74
C MET A 237 -8.08 14.14 -2.65
N MET A 238 -8.31 12.86 -2.97
CA MET A 238 -7.24 11.85 -2.98
C MET A 238 -6.13 12.18 -3.97
N SER A 239 -6.48 12.68 -5.15
CA SER A 239 -5.49 13.07 -6.17
C SER A 239 -4.62 14.24 -5.70
N MET A 240 -5.22 15.25 -5.09
CA MET A 240 -4.49 16.40 -4.54
C MET A 240 -3.55 15.98 -3.41
N MET A 241 -4.05 15.19 -2.45
CA MET A 241 -3.25 14.69 -1.34
C MET A 241 -2.13 13.75 -1.82
N SER A 242 -2.42 12.86 -2.77
CA SER A 242 -1.39 12.00 -3.37
C SER A 242 -0.30 12.81 -4.04
N THR A 243 -0.66 13.88 -4.75
CA THR A 243 0.28 14.76 -5.45
C THR A 243 1.18 15.49 -4.46
N SER A 244 0.61 16.08 -3.38
CA SER A 244 1.38 16.83 -2.37
C SER A 244 2.48 15.97 -1.75
N GLY A 245 2.15 14.79 -1.25
CA GLY A 245 3.12 13.90 -0.65
C GLY A 245 4.15 13.36 -1.63
N LEU A 246 3.75 13.01 -2.87
CA LEU A 246 4.68 12.58 -3.91
C LEU A 246 5.65 13.68 -4.32
N MET A 247 5.21 14.94 -4.35
CA MET A 247 6.09 16.08 -4.59
C MET A 247 7.14 16.23 -3.47
N VAL A 248 6.73 16.08 -2.21
CA VAL A 248 7.68 16.10 -1.08
C VAL A 248 8.65 14.92 -1.18
N VAL A 249 8.15 13.69 -1.42
CA VAL A 249 8.99 12.49 -1.59
C VAL A 249 10.09 12.70 -2.63
N SER A 250 9.71 13.20 -3.81
CA SER A 250 10.65 13.36 -4.92
C SER A 250 11.67 14.49 -4.70
N ASN A 251 11.36 15.47 -3.86
CA ASN A 251 12.18 16.66 -3.69
C ASN A 251 12.92 16.74 -2.35
N VAL A 252 12.65 15.87 -1.38
CA VAL A 252 13.34 15.86 -0.07
C VAL A 252 14.87 15.80 -0.23
N GLY A 253 15.37 14.93 -1.11
CA GLY A 253 16.80 14.79 -1.37
C GLY A 253 17.44 16.04 -2.00
N PRO A 254 16.92 16.52 -3.15
CA PRO A 254 17.31 17.78 -3.75
C PRO A 254 17.33 18.96 -2.77
N PHE A 255 16.23 19.17 -2.03
CA PHE A 255 16.12 20.24 -1.04
C PHE A 255 17.15 20.10 0.08
N ALA A 256 17.33 18.90 0.63
CA ALA A 256 18.32 18.66 1.67
C ALA A 256 19.76 19.01 1.21
N ASN A 257 20.06 18.78 -0.06
CA ASN A 257 21.36 19.12 -0.64
C ASN A 257 21.49 20.63 -0.90
N GLU A 258 20.46 21.27 -1.44
CA GLU A 258 20.41 22.70 -1.74
C GLU A 258 20.60 23.54 -0.46
N TYR A 259 19.88 23.19 0.59
CA TYR A 259 19.95 23.83 1.90
C TYR A 259 21.11 23.31 2.79
N LYS A 260 21.96 22.42 2.25
CA LYS A 260 23.17 21.88 2.89
C LYS A 260 22.90 21.14 4.22
N VAL A 261 21.68 20.64 4.41
CA VAL A 261 21.30 19.87 5.61
C VAL A 261 21.50 18.36 5.41
N ALA A 262 21.69 17.87 4.19
CA ALA A 262 21.74 16.45 3.86
C ALA A 262 22.76 15.67 4.70
N GLN A 263 23.96 16.22 4.90
CA GLN A 263 25.07 15.60 5.61
C GLN A 263 25.22 16.11 7.05
N ALA A 264 24.39 17.06 7.49
CA ALA A 264 24.45 17.57 8.87
C ALA A 264 24.08 16.44 9.84
N LEU A 265 24.80 16.35 10.96
CA LEU A 265 24.59 15.29 11.93
C LEU A 265 23.39 15.59 12.85
N VAL A 266 22.45 14.66 12.91
CA VAL A 266 21.33 14.65 13.84
C VAL A 266 21.34 13.29 14.56
N LEU A 267 21.46 13.28 15.87
CA LEU A 267 21.64 12.06 16.68
C LEU A 267 22.78 11.15 16.19
N GLY A 268 23.86 11.72 15.69
CA GLY A 268 25.02 10.98 15.18
C GLY A 268 24.86 10.39 13.77
N MET A 269 23.75 10.64 13.09
CA MET A 269 23.46 10.19 11.71
C MET A 269 23.26 11.38 10.79
N ALA A 270 23.54 11.22 9.49
CA ALA A 270 23.27 12.26 8.51
C ALA A 270 21.76 12.51 8.39
N ALA A 271 21.36 13.78 8.34
CA ALA A 271 19.95 14.19 8.42
C ALA A 271 19.09 13.65 7.28
N LEU A 272 19.62 13.57 6.04
CA LEU A 272 18.83 13.06 4.92
C LEU A 272 18.50 11.56 5.06
N PRO A 273 19.46 10.63 5.28
CA PRO A 273 19.12 9.23 5.54
C PRO A 273 18.20 9.04 6.75
N LEU A 274 18.41 9.81 7.82
CA LEU A 274 17.58 9.76 9.02
C LEU A 274 16.13 10.21 8.72
N SER A 275 15.95 11.30 7.97
CA SER A 275 14.63 11.80 7.58
C SER A 275 13.88 10.80 6.70
N LEU A 276 14.57 10.18 5.74
CA LEU A 276 13.97 9.14 4.88
C LEU A 276 13.55 7.91 5.68
N THR A 277 14.35 7.49 6.66
CA THR A 277 14.02 6.36 7.54
C THR A 277 12.81 6.69 8.41
N LEU A 278 12.82 7.86 9.05
CA LEU A 278 11.68 8.31 9.87
C LEU A 278 10.41 8.44 9.04
N SER A 279 10.49 8.99 7.83
CA SER A 279 9.36 9.14 6.93
C SER A 279 8.71 7.81 6.56
N ARG A 280 9.50 6.77 6.30
CA ARG A 280 8.97 5.42 6.05
C ARG A 280 8.27 4.83 7.26
N LEU A 281 8.86 5.00 8.43
CA LEU A 281 8.27 4.54 9.69
C LEU A 281 6.94 5.26 9.98
N THR A 282 6.93 6.59 9.90
CA THR A 282 5.72 7.39 10.15
C THR A 282 4.63 7.10 9.11
N ASN A 283 4.97 6.98 7.83
CA ASN A 283 4.04 6.61 6.76
C ASN A 283 3.39 5.23 7.00
N GLY A 284 4.14 4.25 7.50
CA GLY A 284 3.58 2.94 7.84
C GLY A 284 2.64 3.00 9.05
N LEU A 285 3.07 3.69 10.13
CA LEU A 285 2.31 3.78 11.38
C LEU A 285 1.05 4.64 11.26
N THR A 286 1.06 5.66 10.43
CA THR A 286 -0.07 6.59 10.25
C THR A 286 -1.33 5.89 9.77
N ARG A 287 -1.20 4.90 8.91
CA ARG A 287 -2.33 4.18 8.30
C ARG A 287 -3.22 3.49 9.33
N PRO A 288 -2.72 2.61 10.20
CA PRO A 288 -3.56 2.03 11.27
C PRO A 288 -3.98 3.08 12.29
N PHE A 289 -3.15 4.09 12.59
CA PHE A 289 -3.48 5.13 13.54
C PHE A 289 -4.70 5.95 13.10
N PHE A 290 -4.64 6.60 11.95
CA PHE A 290 -5.78 7.37 11.45
C PHE A 290 -6.96 6.50 11.03
N GLY A 291 -6.73 5.27 10.59
CA GLY A 291 -7.78 4.29 10.39
C GLY A 291 -8.58 4.04 11.67
N TRP A 292 -7.89 3.80 12.79
CA TRP A 292 -8.51 3.62 14.10
C TRP A 292 -9.18 4.90 14.64
N VAL A 293 -8.56 6.06 14.45
CA VAL A 293 -9.14 7.36 14.82
C VAL A 293 -10.44 7.59 14.06
N SER A 294 -10.43 7.35 12.75
CA SER A 294 -11.60 7.56 11.89
C SER A 294 -12.79 6.66 12.19
N ASP A 295 -12.52 5.46 12.70
CA ASP A 295 -13.57 4.56 13.17
C ASP A 295 -14.26 5.07 14.44
N ARG A 296 -13.69 6.06 15.17
CA ARG A 296 -14.22 6.65 16.40
C ARG A 296 -14.83 8.02 16.25
N ILE A 297 -14.13 8.92 15.53
CA ILE A 297 -14.57 10.32 15.41
C ILE A 297 -15.18 10.64 14.04
N GLY A 298 -15.23 9.64 13.14
CA GLY A 298 -15.76 9.78 11.79
C GLY A 298 -14.68 10.08 10.72
N ARG A 299 -15.02 9.77 9.47
CA ARG A 299 -14.10 9.89 8.32
C ARG A 299 -13.74 11.33 8.02
N GLU A 300 -14.76 12.19 7.93
CA GLU A 300 -14.62 13.58 7.49
C GLU A 300 -13.74 14.40 8.44
N LEU A 301 -14.01 14.30 9.76
CA LEU A 301 -13.22 15.02 10.77
C LEU A 301 -11.78 14.51 10.81
N THR A 302 -11.56 13.20 10.66
CA THR A 302 -10.22 12.62 10.63
C THR A 302 -9.44 13.09 9.40
N MET A 303 -10.06 13.11 8.21
CA MET A 303 -9.46 13.66 6.99
C MET A 303 -9.09 15.13 7.17
N PHE A 304 -10.00 15.94 7.74
CA PHE A 304 -9.72 17.35 8.00
C PHE A 304 -8.49 17.54 8.91
N ILE A 305 -8.40 16.76 10.00
CA ILE A 305 -7.25 16.81 10.93
C ILE A 305 -5.96 16.40 10.21
N ALA A 306 -5.97 15.29 9.48
CA ALA A 306 -4.78 14.76 8.81
C ALA A 306 -4.27 15.69 7.71
N PHE A 307 -5.17 16.23 6.87
CA PHE A 307 -4.83 17.15 5.79
C PHE A 307 -4.33 18.49 6.34
N SER A 308 -4.95 18.99 7.42
CA SER A 308 -4.46 20.19 8.11
C SER A 308 -3.07 19.96 8.71
N LEU A 309 -2.83 18.79 9.30
CA LEU A 309 -1.53 18.42 9.85
C LEU A 309 -0.46 18.38 8.75
N GLU A 310 -0.74 17.74 7.61
CA GLU A 310 0.18 17.70 6.47
C GLU A 310 0.47 19.11 5.95
N CYS A 311 -0.56 19.92 5.73
CA CYS A 311 -0.42 21.30 5.25
C CYS A 311 0.49 22.11 6.18
N VAL A 312 0.21 22.10 7.48
CA VAL A 312 1.01 22.82 8.48
C VAL A 312 2.46 22.28 8.52
N ALA A 313 2.62 20.96 8.46
CA ALA A 313 3.94 20.33 8.46
C ALA A 313 4.78 20.73 7.24
N ILE A 314 4.17 20.80 6.04
CA ILE A 314 4.84 21.25 4.80
C ILE A 314 5.25 22.74 4.93
N LEU A 315 4.34 23.60 5.38
CA LEU A 315 4.64 25.03 5.54
C LEU A 315 5.77 25.24 6.56
N LEU A 316 5.74 24.54 7.69
CA LEU A 316 6.81 24.60 8.69
C LEU A 316 8.10 24.02 8.15
N LEU A 317 8.07 22.92 7.39
CA LEU A 317 9.25 22.32 6.77
C LEU A 317 9.99 23.34 5.89
N PHE A 318 9.27 24.05 5.04
CA PHE A 318 9.88 25.09 4.19
C PHE A 318 10.36 26.31 4.99
N ALA A 319 9.68 26.67 6.08
CA ALA A 319 10.07 27.82 6.90
C ALA A 319 11.38 27.60 7.69
N VAL A 320 11.74 26.33 7.99
CA VAL A 320 12.90 25.97 8.82
C VAL A 320 13.78 24.88 8.20
N ILE A 321 13.78 24.79 6.89
CA ILE A 321 14.45 23.72 6.13
C ILE A 321 15.97 23.71 6.33
N ASP A 322 16.55 24.86 6.69
CA ASP A 322 17.96 25.06 7.01
C ASP A 322 18.39 24.45 8.37
N ARG A 323 17.43 24.01 9.20
CA ARG A 323 17.68 23.42 10.51
C ARG A 323 17.61 21.89 10.46
N PRO A 324 18.76 21.17 10.53
CA PRO A 324 18.79 19.72 10.28
C PRO A 324 17.85 18.89 11.16
N ALA A 325 17.77 19.20 12.46
CA ALA A 325 16.92 18.46 13.38
C ALA A 325 15.42 18.66 13.07
N LEU A 326 15.01 19.91 12.77
CA LEU A 326 13.64 20.22 12.39
C LEU A 326 13.29 19.68 11.02
N PHE A 327 14.22 19.70 10.06
CA PHE A 327 14.07 19.04 8.76
C PHE A 327 13.72 17.54 8.93
N VAL A 328 14.44 16.81 9.77
CA VAL A 328 14.18 15.38 10.03
C VAL A 328 12.78 15.17 10.63
N VAL A 329 12.45 15.92 11.69
CA VAL A 329 11.17 15.74 12.40
C VAL A 329 9.99 16.15 11.53
N LEU A 330 10.06 17.30 10.85
CA LEU A 330 8.98 17.82 10.03
C LEU A 330 8.76 16.98 8.77
N THR A 331 9.82 16.45 8.15
CA THR A 331 9.69 15.49 7.06
C THR A 331 8.93 14.25 7.54
N GLY A 332 9.28 13.72 8.72
CA GLY A 332 8.51 12.63 9.32
C GLY A 332 7.06 12.97 9.58
N LEU A 333 6.76 14.19 10.02
CA LEU A 333 5.41 14.67 10.29
C LEU A 333 4.57 14.85 9.01
N VAL A 334 5.16 15.34 7.91
CA VAL A 334 4.52 15.39 6.58
C VAL A 334 4.05 14.00 6.19
N PHE A 335 4.92 12.99 6.28
CA PHE A 335 4.56 11.62 5.92
C PHE A 335 3.59 10.99 6.91
N PHE A 336 3.56 11.43 8.15
CA PHE A 336 2.54 11.03 9.11
C PHE A 336 1.16 11.61 8.76
N GLY A 337 1.07 12.84 8.28
CA GLY A 337 -0.17 13.43 7.76
C GLY A 337 -0.62 12.84 6.44
N TRP A 338 0.32 12.47 5.56
CA TRP A 338 0.04 11.99 4.21
C TRP A 338 -0.36 10.52 4.09
N GLY A 339 0.28 9.63 4.85
CA GLY A 339 0.15 8.18 4.65
C GLY A 339 -1.24 7.62 4.94
N GLU A 340 -2.08 8.39 5.64
CA GLU A 340 -3.44 8.01 6.02
C GLU A 340 -4.41 7.87 4.83
N ILE A 341 -4.15 8.53 3.69
CA ILE A 341 -5.01 8.45 2.49
C ILE A 341 -5.25 7.00 2.06
N PHE A 342 -4.28 6.10 2.26
CA PHE A 342 -4.37 4.69 1.91
C PHE A 342 -5.25 3.86 2.86
N SER A 343 -5.67 4.41 4.01
CA SER A 343 -6.64 3.80 4.92
C SER A 343 -7.98 4.51 4.90
N LEU A 344 -8.00 5.84 4.87
CA LEU A 344 -9.23 6.63 4.97
C LEU A 344 -10.05 6.59 3.69
N PHE A 345 -9.45 6.81 2.51
CA PHE A 345 -10.23 6.82 1.27
C PHE A 345 -10.90 5.49 0.93
N PRO A 346 -10.24 4.32 1.03
CA PRO A 346 -10.93 3.04 0.85
C PRO A 346 -12.08 2.84 1.84
N ALA A 347 -11.87 3.17 3.12
CA ALA A 347 -12.91 3.05 4.13
C ALA A 347 -14.08 4.01 3.86
N THR A 348 -13.80 5.28 3.50
CA THR A 348 -14.82 6.27 3.18
C THR A 348 -15.63 5.89 1.95
N LEU A 349 -14.96 5.43 0.88
CA LEU A 349 -15.65 4.96 -0.32
C LEU A 349 -16.61 3.81 -0.02
N THR A 350 -16.17 2.83 0.78
CA THR A 350 -17.03 1.69 1.16
C THR A 350 -18.08 2.02 2.20
N ASP A 351 -17.96 3.14 2.93
CA ASP A 351 -19.00 3.66 3.81
C ASP A 351 -20.04 4.48 3.03
N THR A 352 -19.64 5.08 1.90
CA THR A 352 -20.49 5.99 1.10
C THR A 352 -21.22 5.28 -0.03
N PHE A 353 -20.66 4.22 -0.60
CA PHE A 353 -21.13 3.49 -1.78
C PHE A 353 -21.26 1.99 -1.53
#